data_08db2047c16e9a793c885a9301d1b19d
#
_entry.id   08db2047c16e9a793c885a9301d1b19d
#
_cell.length_a   1.000
_cell.length_b   1.000
_cell.length_c   1.000
_cell.angle_alpha   90.00
_cell.angle_beta   90.00
_cell.angle_gamma   90.00
#
_symmetry.space_group_name_H-M   'P 1'
#
loop_
_entity.id
_entity.type
_entity.pdbx_description
1 polymer ?
#
loop_
_entity_poly.entity_id
_entity_poly.type
_entity_poly.pdbx_seq_one_letter_code
_entity_poly.pdbx_strand_id
1 'polypeptide(L)'
;MARVASDRSAPDVVDTKPQRAAGSLDRGCPVLQASGITKSYRGGIWPRRRALPVLRGVDVTLCQGEIVGLVGENGSGKSTLMKILVGALGADGGALEVGGRMGYCPQEPLLYERLTCDEHLELFGVAYGMEPAAVRVAADALYEQLGFERWRDTQVSELSGGTRAKLNLALALLADPDVLLLDEPYAGFDWDTYQRFWDITAQRRAAGRSVLVVSHFVTDQQRFDRLVEMRDGKAVAR
;
A
#
# COMPACT_ATOMS: atom_id res chain seq x y z
N MET A 1 42.80 17.74 38.72
CA MET A 1 42.25 16.47 38.21
C MET A 1 40.75 16.45 38.44
N ALA A 2 39.93 16.82 37.46
CA ALA A 2 38.49 16.77 37.55
C ALA A 2 37.98 15.97 36.34
N ARG A 3 37.34 14.82 36.61
CA ARG A 3 36.70 13.96 35.60
C ARG A 3 35.37 14.59 35.19
N VAL A 4 35.20 14.89 33.91
CA VAL A 4 33.93 15.23 33.30
C VAL A 4 33.28 13.94 32.86
N ALA A 5 32.16 13.57 33.47
CA ALA A 5 31.30 12.48 33.04
C ALA A 5 30.40 13.00 31.91
N SER A 6 30.52 12.41 30.71
CA SER A 6 29.61 12.65 29.60
C SER A 6 28.48 11.59 29.65
N ASP A 7 27.34 12.02 30.16
CA ASP A 7 26.08 11.27 30.01
C ASP A 7 25.45 11.65 28.66
N ARG A 8 25.48 10.72 27.70
CA ARG A 8 24.71 10.79 26.46
C ARG A 8 23.81 9.56 26.43
N SER A 9 22.65 9.69 27.04
CA SER A 9 21.56 8.77 26.84
C SER A 9 21.01 8.97 25.43
N ALA A 10 21.20 7.94 24.57
CA ALA A 10 20.53 7.84 23.27
C ALA A 10 19.02 7.66 23.48
N PRO A 11 18.16 8.22 22.62
CA PRO A 11 16.73 7.98 22.73
C PRO A 11 16.42 6.53 22.37
N ASP A 12 15.59 5.88 23.20
CA ASP A 12 15.06 4.55 22.98
C ASP A 12 14.40 4.44 21.61
N VAL A 13 14.95 3.60 20.76
CA VAL A 13 14.32 3.15 19.52
C VAL A 13 13.18 2.22 19.93
N VAL A 14 11.96 2.70 19.85
CA VAL A 14 10.76 1.87 19.98
C VAL A 14 10.74 0.90 18.80
N ASP A 15 11.09 -0.35 19.06
CA ASP A 15 11.07 -1.48 18.10
C ASP A 15 9.61 -1.86 17.83
N THR A 16 9.00 -1.22 16.84
CA THR A 16 7.66 -1.55 16.33
C THR A 16 7.74 -2.71 15.35
N LYS A 17 8.13 -3.90 15.84
CA LYS A 17 7.86 -5.14 15.10
C LYS A 17 6.37 -5.43 15.16
N PRO A 18 5.69 -5.66 14.02
CA PRO A 18 4.30 -6.07 14.01
C PRO A 18 4.20 -7.44 14.70
N GLN A 19 3.50 -7.51 15.84
CA GLN A 19 3.16 -8.76 16.50
C GLN A 19 2.22 -9.56 15.59
N ARG A 20 2.68 -10.72 15.13
CA ARG A 20 1.88 -11.71 14.42
C ARG A 20 0.89 -12.33 15.39
N ALA A 21 -0.36 -11.92 15.38
CA ALA A 21 -1.46 -12.69 15.92
C ALA A 21 -1.97 -13.67 14.84
N ALA A 22 -1.53 -14.93 14.92
CA ALA A 22 -2.15 -16.02 14.16
C ALA A 22 -3.49 -16.39 14.85
N GLY A 23 -4.57 -15.73 14.43
CA GLY A 23 -5.93 -16.06 14.86
C GLY A 23 -6.83 -16.25 13.64
N SER A 24 -7.71 -17.23 13.67
CA SER A 24 -8.73 -17.51 12.64
C SER A 24 -9.57 -16.24 12.41
N LEU A 25 -9.51 -15.71 11.20
CA LEU A 25 -10.24 -14.51 10.79
C LEU A 25 -11.73 -14.87 10.66
N ASP A 26 -12.53 -14.44 11.61
CA ASP A 26 -13.99 -14.53 11.55
C ASP A 26 -14.53 -13.45 10.60
N ARG A 27 -15.51 -13.79 9.73
CA ARG A 27 -16.07 -12.84 8.76
C ARG A 27 -16.69 -11.65 9.52
N GLY A 28 -16.09 -10.47 9.37
CA GLY A 28 -16.53 -9.25 10.04
C GLY A 28 -15.50 -8.61 10.97
N CYS A 29 -14.35 -9.27 11.24
CA CYS A 29 -13.26 -8.67 12.00
C CYS A 29 -12.39 -7.78 11.13
N PRO A 30 -11.86 -6.64 11.63
CA PRO A 30 -10.94 -5.80 10.91
C PRO A 30 -9.62 -6.54 10.65
N VAL A 31 -9.17 -6.52 9.38
CA VAL A 31 -7.85 -7.00 8.97
C VAL A 31 -6.84 -5.85 8.90
N LEU A 32 -7.32 -4.62 8.86
CA LEU A 32 -6.54 -3.41 9.06
C LEU A 32 -7.38 -2.44 9.87
N GLN A 33 -6.79 -1.92 10.95
CA GLN A 33 -7.41 -0.90 11.78
C GLN A 33 -6.40 0.20 12.09
N ALA A 34 -6.66 1.41 11.59
CA ALA A 34 -5.96 2.62 11.92
C ALA A 34 -6.88 3.47 12.80
N SER A 35 -6.43 3.86 13.99
CA SER A 35 -7.22 4.57 14.98
C SER A 35 -6.50 5.83 15.44
N GLY A 36 -7.14 7.00 15.27
CA GLY A 36 -6.63 8.28 15.74
C GLY A 36 -5.31 8.71 15.11
N ILE A 37 -5.02 8.30 13.87
CA ILE A 37 -3.72 8.57 13.22
C ILE A 37 -3.51 10.07 13.03
N THR A 38 -2.42 10.58 13.58
CA THR A 38 -1.99 11.97 13.42
C THR A 38 -0.63 12.05 12.75
N LYS A 39 -0.44 13.09 11.93
CA LYS A 39 0.83 13.40 11.29
C LYS A 39 0.98 14.87 11.00
N SER A 40 2.12 15.44 11.35
CA SER A 40 2.49 16.81 11.04
C SER A 40 3.86 16.86 10.38
N TYR A 41 4.02 17.74 9.41
CA TYR A 41 5.32 18.05 8.82
C TYR A 41 5.84 19.38 9.35
N ARG A 42 7.14 19.48 9.52
CA ARG A 42 7.79 20.73 9.89
C ARG A 42 8.08 21.53 8.62
N GLY A 43 7.29 22.56 8.39
CA GLY A 43 7.47 23.49 7.26
C GLY A 43 8.01 24.85 7.72
N GLY A 44 8.62 25.59 6.77
CA GLY A 44 9.15 26.93 7.00
C GLY A 44 10.66 26.98 7.20
N ILE A 45 11.23 28.20 7.05
CA ILE A 45 12.66 28.51 7.21
C ILE A 45 12.92 28.83 8.69
N TRP A 46 14.01 28.27 9.23
CA TRP A 46 14.46 28.58 10.59
C TRP A 46 14.60 30.10 10.79
N PRO A 47 14.16 30.74 11.90
CA PRO A 47 13.62 30.14 13.14
C PRO A 47 12.08 29.91 13.16
N ARG A 48 11.34 30.26 12.09
CA ARG A 48 9.87 30.19 12.08
C ARG A 48 9.34 28.86 11.52
N ARG A 49 9.86 27.74 12.01
CA ARG A 49 9.31 26.42 11.67
C ARG A 49 7.94 26.25 12.31
N ARG A 50 6.89 26.05 11.48
CA ARG A 50 5.55 25.71 11.95
C ARG A 50 5.26 24.25 11.68
N ALA A 51 4.61 23.59 12.64
CA ALA A 51 4.04 22.26 12.40
C ALA A 51 2.82 22.43 11.48
N LEU A 52 2.81 21.73 10.37
CA LEU A 52 1.71 21.67 9.40
C LEU A 52 1.00 20.34 9.60
N PRO A 53 -0.14 20.29 10.32
CA PRO A 53 -0.88 19.06 10.54
C PRO A 53 -1.51 18.58 9.23
N VAL A 54 -1.16 17.38 8.79
CA VAL A 54 -1.68 16.75 7.59
C VAL A 54 -2.72 15.69 7.93
N LEU A 55 -2.49 14.89 8.99
CA LEU A 55 -3.50 13.98 9.52
C LEU A 55 -3.88 14.42 10.93
N ARG A 56 -5.20 14.43 11.21
CA ARG A 56 -5.78 15.05 12.40
C ARG A 56 -6.69 14.07 13.17
N GLY A 57 -6.19 12.86 13.44
CA GLY A 57 -6.96 11.80 14.07
C GLY A 57 -7.80 11.06 13.02
N VAL A 58 -7.11 10.35 12.12
CA VAL A 58 -7.76 9.57 11.07
C VAL A 58 -8.08 8.18 11.59
N ASP A 59 -9.33 7.77 11.40
CA ASP A 59 -9.80 6.42 11.68
C ASP A 59 -10.17 5.73 10.35
N VAL A 60 -9.52 4.62 10.04
CA VAL A 60 -9.81 3.79 8.87
C VAL A 60 -9.77 2.32 9.27
N THR A 61 -10.82 1.59 8.93
CA THR A 61 -10.92 0.16 9.16
C THR A 61 -11.14 -0.53 7.83
N LEU A 62 -10.53 -1.69 7.63
CA LEU A 62 -10.79 -2.59 6.50
C LEU A 62 -11.14 -3.96 7.05
N CYS A 63 -12.32 -4.47 6.71
CA CYS A 63 -12.77 -5.78 7.14
C CYS A 63 -12.36 -6.86 6.14
N GLN A 64 -12.37 -8.12 6.60
CA GLN A 64 -12.04 -9.24 5.74
C GLN A 64 -13.01 -9.37 4.55
N GLY A 65 -12.45 -9.51 3.35
CA GLY A 65 -13.21 -9.61 2.10
C GLY A 65 -13.91 -8.32 1.70
N GLU A 66 -13.44 -7.16 2.16
CA GLU A 66 -14.00 -5.85 1.83
C GLU A 66 -13.13 -5.13 0.79
N ILE A 67 -13.77 -4.44 -0.16
CA ILE A 67 -13.15 -3.48 -1.07
C ILE A 67 -13.54 -2.08 -0.63
N VAL A 68 -12.59 -1.32 -0.09
CA VAL A 68 -12.80 0.06 0.38
C VAL A 68 -12.14 1.05 -0.55
N GLY A 69 -12.89 2.07 -0.97
CA GLY A 69 -12.34 3.23 -1.68
C GLY A 69 -11.97 4.36 -0.72
N LEU A 70 -10.73 4.82 -0.76
CA LEU A 70 -10.26 6.02 -0.05
C LEU A 70 -10.18 7.18 -1.04
N VAL A 71 -11.12 8.13 -0.93
CA VAL A 71 -11.27 9.24 -1.87
C VAL A 71 -10.99 10.58 -1.19
N GLY A 72 -10.81 11.64 -1.96
CA GLY A 72 -10.60 12.98 -1.44
C GLY A 72 -9.74 13.83 -2.36
N GLU A 73 -9.75 15.13 -2.14
CA GLU A 73 -8.98 16.09 -2.93
C GLU A 73 -7.47 15.93 -2.78
N ASN A 74 -6.73 16.53 -3.70
CA ASN A 74 -5.27 16.61 -3.59
C ASN A 74 -4.89 17.37 -2.31
N GLY A 75 -3.90 16.86 -1.59
CA GLY A 75 -3.48 17.44 -0.31
C GLY A 75 -4.33 17.08 0.89
N SER A 76 -5.41 16.28 0.75
CA SER A 76 -6.26 15.86 1.88
C SER A 76 -5.55 14.89 2.85
N GLY A 77 -4.37 14.36 2.49
CA GLY A 77 -3.58 13.48 3.34
C GLY A 77 -3.57 12.01 2.94
N LYS A 78 -4.24 11.61 1.83
CA LYS A 78 -4.32 10.20 1.38
C LYS A 78 -2.96 9.51 1.27
N SER A 79 -2.02 10.11 0.52
CA SER A 79 -0.68 9.52 0.33
C SER A 79 0.14 9.49 1.64
N THR A 80 -0.08 10.45 2.55
CA THR A 80 0.53 10.42 3.88
C THR A 80 -0.04 9.26 4.70
N LEU A 81 -1.36 9.07 4.68
CA LEU A 81 -2.02 7.95 5.34
C LEU A 81 -1.51 6.61 4.76
N MET A 82 -1.49 6.47 3.43
CA MET A 82 -0.99 5.25 2.77
C MET A 82 0.44 4.91 3.20
N LYS A 83 1.35 5.89 3.23
CA LYS A 83 2.73 5.68 3.70
C LYS A 83 2.80 5.21 5.16
N ILE A 84 1.86 5.65 6.01
CA ILE A 84 1.76 5.20 7.40
C ILE A 84 1.22 3.77 7.45
N LEU A 85 0.16 3.46 6.69
CA LEU A 85 -0.45 2.14 6.67
C LEU A 85 0.53 1.05 6.21
N VAL A 86 1.44 1.37 5.27
CA VAL A 86 2.47 0.43 4.78
C VAL A 86 3.75 0.45 5.62
N GLY A 87 3.81 1.26 6.68
CA GLY A 87 4.98 1.36 7.55
C GLY A 87 6.17 2.16 6.96
N ALA A 88 6.00 2.81 5.80
CA ALA A 88 7.02 3.65 5.18
C ALA A 88 7.19 5.01 5.87
N LEU A 89 6.24 5.41 6.72
CA LEU A 89 6.24 6.65 7.48
C LEU A 89 5.68 6.41 8.88
N GLY A 90 6.38 6.85 9.92
CA GLY A 90 5.87 6.81 11.29
C GLY A 90 4.76 7.84 11.51
N ALA A 91 3.67 7.44 12.18
CA ALA A 91 2.66 8.35 12.69
C ALA A 91 3.23 9.17 13.88
N ASP A 92 2.69 10.37 14.11
CA ASP A 92 3.02 11.16 15.31
C ASP A 92 2.15 10.73 16.52
N GLY A 93 1.03 10.06 16.27
CA GLY A 93 0.13 9.49 17.27
C GLY A 93 -0.94 8.63 16.62
N GLY A 94 -1.69 7.91 17.44
CA GLY A 94 -2.66 6.90 17.04
C GLY A 94 -2.08 5.49 17.08
N ALA A 95 -2.87 4.51 16.64
CA ALA A 95 -2.49 3.10 16.59
C ALA A 95 -2.82 2.52 15.21
N LEU A 96 -1.99 1.57 14.75
CA LEU A 96 -2.20 0.80 13.52
C LEU A 96 -2.05 -0.68 13.83
N GLU A 97 -3.06 -1.45 13.50
CA GLU A 97 -3.06 -2.91 13.59
C GLU A 97 -3.33 -3.49 12.21
N VAL A 98 -2.53 -4.47 11.80
CA VAL A 98 -2.67 -5.16 10.52
C VAL A 98 -2.58 -6.66 10.75
N GLY A 99 -3.59 -7.37 10.30
CA GLY A 99 -3.65 -8.83 10.31
C GLY A 99 -3.23 -9.41 8.96
N GLY A 100 -2.29 -10.36 8.99
CA GLY A 100 -1.85 -11.07 7.78
C GLY A 100 -0.76 -10.36 6.98
N ARG A 101 -0.60 -10.80 5.73
CA ARG A 101 0.39 -10.28 4.79
C ARG A 101 -0.18 -9.09 4.03
N MET A 102 0.60 -8.03 3.91
CA MET A 102 0.21 -6.83 3.17
C MET A 102 0.96 -6.75 1.85
N GLY A 103 0.24 -6.42 0.76
CA GLY A 103 0.78 -6.00 -0.53
C GLY A 103 0.54 -4.51 -0.74
N TYR A 104 1.48 -3.83 -1.38
CA TYR A 104 1.34 -2.40 -1.66
C TYR A 104 1.73 -2.07 -3.09
N CYS A 105 0.84 -1.39 -3.81
CA CYS A 105 1.07 -0.83 -5.12
C CYS A 105 1.11 0.70 -4.98
N PRO A 106 2.30 1.32 -4.96
CA PRO A 106 2.44 2.78 -4.89
C PRO A 106 2.00 3.45 -6.19
N GLN A 107 1.59 4.71 -6.11
CA GLN A 107 1.24 5.54 -7.26
C GLN A 107 2.41 5.68 -8.23
N GLU A 108 3.63 5.94 -7.71
CA GLU A 108 4.86 5.97 -8.48
C GLU A 108 5.60 4.64 -8.29
N PRO A 109 5.69 3.80 -9.35
CA PRO A 109 6.39 2.53 -9.27
C PRO A 109 7.87 2.69 -8.89
N LEU A 110 8.30 1.98 -7.86
CA LEU A 110 9.72 1.88 -7.49
C LEU A 110 10.34 0.68 -8.22
N LEU A 111 10.65 0.87 -9.50
CA LEU A 111 11.21 -0.16 -10.38
C LEU A 111 12.67 0.15 -10.74
N TYR A 112 13.46 -0.90 -10.87
CA TYR A 112 14.87 -0.81 -11.29
C TYR A 112 14.95 -0.82 -12.81
N GLU A 113 15.35 0.28 -13.42
CA GLU A 113 15.34 0.50 -14.86
C GLU A 113 16.09 -0.58 -15.67
N ARG A 114 17.12 -1.21 -15.09
CA ARG A 114 17.97 -2.21 -15.75
C ARG A 114 17.51 -3.66 -15.58
N LEU A 115 16.56 -3.91 -14.70
CA LEU A 115 16.02 -5.25 -14.51
C LEU A 115 14.88 -5.48 -15.49
N THR A 116 14.73 -6.73 -15.93
CA THR A 116 13.56 -7.19 -16.69
C THR A 116 12.34 -7.38 -15.77
N CYS A 117 11.17 -7.63 -16.35
CA CYS A 117 9.98 -7.93 -15.56
C CYS A 117 10.17 -9.21 -14.73
N ASP A 118 10.74 -10.26 -15.30
CA ASP A 118 11.00 -11.52 -14.59
C ASP A 118 11.99 -11.32 -13.44
N GLU A 119 13.09 -10.61 -13.69
CA GLU A 119 14.08 -10.29 -12.65
C GLU A 119 13.48 -9.50 -11.49
N HIS A 120 12.50 -8.60 -11.76
CA HIS A 120 11.75 -7.92 -10.69
C HIS A 120 10.91 -8.88 -9.87
N LEU A 121 10.15 -9.77 -10.52
CA LEU A 121 9.31 -10.74 -9.83
C LEU A 121 10.14 -11.71 -9.00
N GLU A 122 11.29 -12.16 -9.52
CA GLU A 122 12.24 -12.97 -8.76
C GLU A 122 12.81 -12.22 -7.55
N LEU A 123 13.29 -11.00 -7.75
CA LEU A 123 13.85 -10.16 -6.67
C LEU A 123 12.83 -9.95 -5.53
N PHE A 124 11.60 -9.58 -5.88
CA PHE A 124 10.54 -9.36 -4.90
C PHE A 124 10.08 -10.69 -4.27
N GLY A 125 10.04 -11.77 -5.03
CA GLY A 125 9.74 -13.10 -4.52
C GLY A 125 10.73 -13.52 -3.42
N VAL A 126 12.02 -13.33 -3.64
CA VAL A 126 13.06 -13.55 -2.63
C VAL A 126 12.85 -12.63 -1.41
N ALA A 127 12.57 -11.36 -1.63
CA ALA A 127 12.31 -10.40 -0.54
C ALA A 127 11.08 -10.79 0.30
N TYR A 128 10.07 -11.42 -0.31
CA TYR A 128 8.88 -11.95 0.37
C TYR A 128 9.11 -13.35 0.98
N GLY A 129 10.29 -13.93 0.82
CA GLY A 129 10.62 -15.26 1.34
C GLY A 129 9.91 -16.39 0.59
N MET A 130 9.61 -16.20 -0.68
CA MET A 130 8.98 -17.22 -1.52
C MET A 130 10.05 -18.17 -2.10
N GLU A 131 9.67 -19.45 -2.26
CA GLU A 131 10.49 -20.41 -2.98
C GLU A 131 10.50 -20.08 -4.48
N PRO A 132 11.64 -20.27 -5.19
CA PRO A 132 11.77 -19.91 -6.61
C PRO A 132 10.70 -20.54 -7.52
N ALA A 133 10.28 -21.77 -7.25
CA ALA A 133 9.22 -22.43 -8.00
C ALA A 133 7.86 -21.77 -7.79
N ALA A 134 7.57 -21.33 -6.55
CA ALA A 134 6.34 -20.61 -6.25
C ALA A 134 6.31 -19.22 -6.88
N VAL A 135 7.46 -18.54 -6.96
CA VAL A 135 7.57 -17.23 -7.65
C VAL A 135 7.23 -17.39 -9.12
N ARG A 136 7.78 -18.40 -9.81
CA ARG A 136 7.49 -18.65 -11.23
C ARG A 136 6.01 -18.92 -11.48
N VAL A 137 5.38 -19.79 -10.69
CA VAL A 137 3.95 -20.08 -10.81
C VAL A 137 3.09 -18.83 -10.60
N ALA A 138 3.40 -18.03 -9.58
CA ALA A 138 2.70 -16.78 -9.32
C ALA A 138 2.92 -15.75 -10.44
N ALA A 139 4.15 -15.63 -10.93
CA ALA A 139 4.49 -14.73 -12.03
C ALA A 139 3.73 -15.08 -13.31
N ASP A 140 3.71 -16.36 -13.69
CA ASP A 140 2.98 -16.84 -14.88
C ASP A 140 1.49 -16.47 -14.80
N ALA A 141 0.86 -16.73 -13.66
CA ALA A 141 -0.53 -16.36 -13.45
C ALA A 141 -0.78 -14.84 -13.53
N LEU A 142 0.12 -14.01 -12.99
CA LEU A 142 0.01 -12.55 -13.02
C LEU A 142 0.24 -11.99 -14.43
N TYR A 143 1.16 -12.56 -15.20
CA TYR A 143 1.36 -12.19 -16.60
C TYR A 143 0.10 -12.42 -17.43
N GLU A 144 -0.53 -13.59 -17.27
CA GLU A 144 -1.78 -13.94 -17.94
C GLU A 144 -2.92 -13.02 -17.50
N GLN A 145 -3.12 -12.86 -16.18
CA GLN A 145 -4.21 -12.05 -15.63
C GLN A 145 -4.13 -10.58 -16.08
N LEU A 146 -2.93 -9.99 -16.09
CA LEU A 146 -2.71 -8.59 -16.46
C LEU A 146 -2.40 -8.40 -17.94
N GLY A 147 -2.20 -9.48 -18.72
CA GLY A 147 -2.00 -9.46 -20.17
C GLY A 147 -0.71 -8.73 -20.56
N PHE A 148 0.42 -9.06 -19.94
CA PHE A 148 1.72 -8.46 -20.30
C PHE A 148 2.87 -9.47 -20.43
N GLU A 149 2.56 -10.74 -20.65
CA GLU A 149 3.53 -11.85 -20.76
C GLU A 149 4.64 -11.59 -21.79
N ARG A 150 4.30 -10.98 -22.93
CA ARG A 150 5.28 -10.66 -23.99
C ARG A 150 6.42 -9.76 -23.55
N TRP A 151 6.31 -9.13 -22.37
CA TRP A 151 7.30 -8.19 -21.82
C TRP A 151 8.18 -8.80 -20.72
N ARG A 152 8.10 -10.13 -20.52
CA ARG A 152 8.84 -10.85 -19.47
C ARG A 152 10.32 -10.47 -19.44
N ASP A 153 11.00 -10.59 -20.58
CA ASP A 153 12.44 -10.42 -20.75
C ASP A 153 12.82 -8.97 -21.13
N THR A 154 11.85 -8.04 -21.06
CA THR A 154 12.09 -6.63 -21.40
C THR A 154 12.50 -5.84 -20.17
N GLN A 155 13.55 -5.04 -20.30
CA GLN A 155 13.99 -4.14 -19.24
C GLN A 155 12.95 -3.05 -18.97
N VAL A 156 12.83 -2.64 -17.71
CA VAL A 156 11.86 -1.60 -17.30
C VAL A 156 12.07 -0.29 -18.06
N SER A 157 13.33 0.08 -18.37
CA SER A 157 13.65 1.28 -19.16
C SER A 157 12.95 1.33 -20.52
N GLU A 158 12.61 0.17 -21.08
CA GLU A 158 11.98 0.02 -22.41
C GLU A 158 10.46 -0.12 -22.33
N LEU A 159 9.90 -0.26 -21.14
CA LEU A 159 8.47 -0.45 -20.95
C LEU A 159 7.69 0.85 -21.09
N SER A 160 6.49 0.76 -21.66
CA SER A 160 5.51 1.84 -21.60
C SER A 160 5.03 2.10 -20.17
N GLY A 161 4.49 3.30 -19.88
CA GLY A 161 3.92 3.63 -18.57
C GLY A 161 2.85 2.64 -18.13
N GLY A 162 1.96 2.21 -19.04
CA GLY A 162 0.93 1.22 -18.74
C GLY A 162 1.50 -0.16 -18.40
N THR A 163 2.57 -0.60 -19.08
CA THR A 163 3.24 -1.87 -18.76
C THR A 163 3.99 -1.79 -17.42
N ARG A 164 4.63 -0.66 -17.12
CA ARG A 164 5.22 -0.41 -15.79
C ARG A 164 4.17 -0.46 -14.68
N ALA A 165 2.99 0.10 -14.90
CA ALA A 165 1.89 0.04 -13.94
C ALA A 165 1.38 -1.40 -13.73
N LYS A 166 1.31 -2.22 -14.80
CA LYS A 166 0.99 -3.66 -14.69
C LYS A 166 2.04 -4.41 -13.86
N LEU A 167 3.32 -4.18 -14.11
CA LEU A 167 4.40 -4.79 -13.33
C LEU A 167 4.32 -4.36 -11.85
N ASN A 168 4.09 -3.07 -11.58
CA ASN A 168 3.92 -2.56 -10.22
C ASN A 168 2.78 -3.27 -9.46
N LEU A 169 1.64 -3.44 -10.12
CA LEU A 169 0.51 -4.18 -9.57
C LEU A 169 0.83 -5.66 -9.37
N ALA A 170 1.53 -6.29 -10.32
CA ALA A 170 1.96 -7.69 -10.21
C ALA A 170 2.87 -7.90 -9.00
N LEU A 171 3.82 -7.01 -8.75
CA LEU A 171 4.70 -7.07 -7.57
C LEU A 171 3.92 -6.98 -6.25
N ALA A 172 2.89 -6.14 -6.20
CA ALA A 172 2.03 -6.03 -5.03
C ALA A 172 1.18 -7.30 -4.78
N LEU A 173 0.86 -8.03 -5.85
CA LEU A 173 0.04 -9.25 -5.82
C LEU A 173 0.87 -10.53 -5.63
N LEU A 174 2.16 -10.51 -5.94
CA LEU A 174 3.03 -11.69 -6.10
C LEU A 174 2.96 -12.69 -4.94
N ALA A 175 2.94 -12.19 -3.72
CA ALA A 175 2.93 -13.02 -2.52
C ALA A 175 1.52 -13.35 -2.00
N ASP A 176 0.48 -13.17 -2.81
CA ASP A 176 -0.93 -13.35 -2.44
C ASP A 176 -1.28 -12.73 -1.08
N PRO A 177 -1.19 -11.40 -0.91
CA PRO A 177 -1.38 -10.74 0.37
C PRO A 177 -2.83 -10.85 0.88
N ASP A 178 -3.02 -10.86 2.21
CA ASP A 178 -4.35 -10.83 2.84
C ASP A 178 -5.01 -9.45 2.71
N VAL A 179 -4.17 -8.40 2.74
CA VAL A 179 -4.55 -6.99 2.60
C VAL A 179 -3.77 -6.38 1.46
N LEU A 180 -4.46 -5.84 0.46
CA LEU A 180 -3.86 -5.17 -0.68
C LEU A 180 -4.16 -3.67 -0.62
N LEU A 181 -3.12 -2.84 -0.55
CA LEU A 181 -3.21 -1.39 -0.55
C LEU A 181 -2.76 -0.87 -1.92
N LEU A 182 -3.62 -0.09 -2.57
CA LEU A 182 -3.43 0.38 -3.94
C LEU A 182 -3.55 1.91 -4.00
N ASP A 183 -2.50 2.59 -4.41
CA ASP A 183 -2.48 4.05 -4.55
C ASP A 183 -2.58 4.42 -6.04
N GLU A 184 -3.78 4.74 -6.50
CA GLU A 184 -4.11 5.06 -7.91
C GLU A 184 -3.61 4.01 -8.91
N PRO A 185 -3.91 2.72 -8.70
CA PRO A 185 -3.24 1.61 -9.38
C PRO A 185 -3.52 1.53 -10.88
N TYR A 186 -4.57 2.19 -11.36
CA TYR A 186 -5.01 2.16 -12.76
C TYR A 186 -4.59 3.38 -13.57
N ALA A 187 -3.74 4.24 -13.01
CA ALA A 187 -3.16 5.35 -13.76
C ALA A 187 -2.33 4.81 -14.96
N GLY A 188 -2.75 5.17 -16.17
CA GLY A 188 -2.12 4.70 -17.40
C GLY A 188 -2.59 3.34 -17.92
N PHE A 189 -3.60 2.70 -17.32
CA PHE A 189 -4.23 1.51 -17.86
C PHE A 189 -5.09 1.85 -19.08
N ASP A 190 -5.05 0.96 -20.09
CA ASP A 190 -6.08 0.91 -21.11
C ASP A 190 -7.37 0.30 -20.55
N TRP A 191 -8.46 0.35 -21.32
CA TRP A 191 -9.76 -0.14 -20.88
C TRP A 191 -9.76 -1.62 -20.51
N ASP A 192 -9.08 -2.46 -21.29
CA ASP A 192 -9.00 -3.90 -21.03
C ASP A 192 -8.25 -4.18 -19.73
N THR A 193 -7.13 -3.51 -19.50
CA THR A 193 -6.37 -3.61 -18.24
C THR A 193 -7.18 -3.13 -17.05
N TYR A 194 -7.94 -2.05 -17.20
CA TYR A 194 -8.84 -1.55 -16.18
C TYR A 194 -9.92 -2.57 -15.80
N GLN A 195 -10.52 -3.26 -16.78
CA GLN A 195 -11.48 -4.34 -16.50
C GLN A 195 -10.81 -5.52 -15.78
N ARG A 196 -9.65 -5.99 -16.28
CA ARG A 196 -8.87 -7.06 -15.63
C ARG A 196 -8.50 -6.73 -14.18
N PHE A 197 -8.12 -5.49 -13.90
CA PHE A 197 -7.85 -5.01 -12.55
C PHE A 197 -9.07 -5.20 -11.62
N TRP A 198 -10.25 -4.84 -12.08
CA TRP A 198 -11.46 -5.01 -11.27
C TRP A 198 -11.88 -6.48 -11.13
N ASP A 199 -11.64 -7.30 -12.15
CA ASP A 199 -11.87 -8.75 -12.06
C ASP A 199 -10.95 -9.38 -11.01
N ILE A 200 -9.66 -8.99 -10.99
CA ILE A 200 -8.71 -9.41 -9.96
C ILE A 200 -9.18 -8.99 -8.56
N THR A 201 -9.60 -7.75 -8.39
CA THR A 201 -10.08 -7.27 -7.07
C THR A 201 -11.34 -8.00 -6.62
N ALA A 202 -12.27 -8.29 -7.54
CA ALA A 202 -13.48 -9.07 -7.24
C ALA A 202 -13.16 -10.52 -6.87
N GLN A 203 -12.23 -11.17 -7.58
CA GLN A 203 -11.75 -12.51 -7.25
C GLN A 203 -11.08 -12.55 -5.87
N ARG A 204 -10.26 -11.57 -5.54
CA ARG A 204 -9.64 -11.43 -4.21
C ARG A 204 -10.67 -11.31 -3.11
N ARG A 205 -11.66 -10.44 -3.31
CA ARG A 205 -12.80 -10.31 -2.39
C ARG A 205 -13.53 -11.64 -2.18
N ALA A 206 -13.83 -12.36 -3.26
CA ALA A 206 -14.50 -13.65 -3.21
C ALA A 206 -13.65 -14.71 -2.45
N ALA A 207 -12.32 -14.60 -2.51
CA ALA A 207 -11.39 -15.42 -1.73
C ALA A 207 -11.19 -14.93 -0.28
N GLY A 208 -11.96 -13.93 0.18
CA GLY A 208 -11.86 -13.38 1.53
C GLY A 208 -10.66 -12.45 1.74
N ARG A 209 -9.99 -12.01 0.67
CA ARG A 209 -8.91 -11.02 0.70
C ARG A 209 -9.48 -9.61 0.66
N SER A 210 -8.80 -8.66 1.27
CA SER A 210 -9.28 -7.29 1.44
C SER A 210 -8.47 -6.30 0.61
N VAL A 211 -9.13 -5.28 0.06
CA VAL A 211 -8.49 -4.30 -0.82
C VAL A 211 -8.87 -2.88 -0.41
N LEU A 212 -7.88 -2.02 -0.22
CA LEU A 212 -8.04 -0.58 -0.08
C LEU A 212 -7.49 0.11 -1.32
N VAL A 213 -8.34 0.84 -2.03
CA VAL A 213 -7.97 1.57 -3.26
C VAL A 213 -8.06 3.07 -3.00
N VAL A 214 -6.96 3.77 -3.14
CA VAL A 214 -6.96 5.23 -3.21
C VAL A 214 -7.29 5.66 -4.63
N SER A 215 -8.25 6.58 -4.77
CA SER A 215 -8.63 7.15 -6.05
C SER A 215 -9.01 8.61 -5.92
N HIS A 216 -8.69 9.40 -6.94
CA HIS A 216 -9.18 10.78 -7.07
C HIS A 216 -10.60 10.83 -7.64
N PHE A 217 -10.95 9.87 -8.49
CA PHE A 217 -12.26 9.80 -9.14
C PHE A 217 -12.90 8.43 -8.90
N VAL A 218 -14.08 8.42 -8.34
CA VAL A 218 -14.90 7.22 -8.21
C VAL A 218 -15.95 7.25 -9.30
N THR A 219 -15.59 6.84 -10.51
CA THR A 219 -16.54 6.68 -11.62
C THR A 219 -17.47 5.51 -11.37
N ASP A 220 -16.96 4.44 -10.77
CA ASP A 220 -17.67 3.18 -10.54
C ASP A 220 -17.84 2.92 -9.03
N GLN A 221 -18.64 3.72 -8.33
CA GLN A 221 -18.90 3.56 -6.90
C GLN A 221 -19.41 2.17 -6.52
N GLN A 222 -20.11 1.52 -7.45
CA GLN A 222 -20.68 0.17 -7.27
C GLN A 222 -19.64 -0.94 -7.10
N ARG A 223 -18.36 -0.66 -7.43
CA ARG A 223 -17.27 -1.63 -7.28
C ARG A 223 -16.70 -1.69 -5.86
N PHE A 224 -17.07 -0.74 -5.02
CA PHE A 224 -16.65 -0.64 -3.63
C PHE A 224 -17.78 -1.06 -2.70
N ASP A 225 -17.44 -1.78 -1.63
CA ASP A 225 -18.39 -2.06 -0.56
C ASP A 225 -18.65 -0.81 0.29
N ARG A 226 -17.63 0.06 0.41
CA ARG A 226 -17.69 1.30 1.18
C ARG A 226 -16.70 2.34 0.64
N LEU A 227 -17.06 3.60 0.78
CA LEU A 227 -16.19 4.74 0.50
C LEU A 227 -15.84 5.48 1.79
N VAL A 228 -14.59 5.85 1.92
CA VAL A 228 -14.06 6.73 2.98
C VAL A 228 -13.54 7.99 2.33
N GLU A 229 -14.08 9.15 2.70
CA GLU A 229 -13.65 10.43 2.18
C GLU A 229 -12.61 11.08 3.10
N MET A 230 -11.43 11.39 2.55
CA MET A 230 -10.42 12.20 3.24
C MET A 230 -10.67 13.68 2.98
N ARG A 231 -10.97 14.42 4.05
CA ARG A 231 -11.18 15.88 4.00
C ARG A 231 -10.45 16.55 5.17
N ASP A 232 -9.64 17.56 4.89
CA ASP A 232 -8.91 18.35 5.90
C ASP A 232 -8.13 17.52 6.92
N GLY A 233 -7.53 16.40 6.46
CA GLY A 233 -6.75 15.49 7.30
C GLY A 233 -7.58 14.58 8.21
N LYS A 234 -8.88 14.42 7.94
CA LYS A 234 -9.79 13.49 8.63
C LYS A 234 -10.42 12.51 7.65
N ALA A 235 -10.78 11.33 8.11
CA ALA A 235 -11.57 10.36 7.35
C ALA A 235 -13.04 10.45 7.78
N VAL A 236 -13.94 10.48 6.80
CA VAL A 236 -15.38 10.50 7.00
C VAL A 236 -15.99 9.36 6.17
N ALA A 237 -16.81 8.52 6.77
CA ALA A 237 -17.57 7.50 6.02
C ALA A 237 -18.57 8.21 5.08
N ARG A 238 -18.69 7.71 3.84
CA ARG A 238 -19.58 8.24 2.82
C ARG A 238 -20.60 7.21 2.41
#